data_a0afb97bc915c9a52a5defa083d67aec
#
_entry.id   a0afb97bc915c9a52a5defa083d67aec
#
_cell.length_a   1.000
_cell.length_b   1.000
_cell.length_c   1.000
_cell.angle_alpha   90.00
_cell.angle_beta   90.00
_cell.angle_gamma   90.00
#
_symmetry.space_group_name_H-M   'P 1'
#
loop_
_entity.id
_entity.type
_entity.pdbx_description
1 polymer ?
#
loop_
_entity_poly.entity_id
_entity_poly.type
_entity_poly.pdbx_seq_one_letter_code
_entity_poly.pdbx_strand_id
1 'polypeptide(L)'
;VICLKYRTPAQPPSRRTAGGALENAMSTPHLPRVPLLEPAQMSPEQKRIHDVIASGPRGQVRGPLAVWLHRPAMAERAQALGQYCRYETSLPTRLSEWAILVMARHWRSEYEWWAHKPLALKAGVSAPMIDALRNGEPVPYSHPDEALVHEFLTVLHETRHTPDDLYRRVVHVLGEAGVIDLVSIAGYYTLIAMTLGVFDIQPPEGTPPELGGAA
;
A
#
# COMPACT_ATOMS: atom_id res chain seq x y z
N VAL A 1 -14.74 -2.93 31.18
CA VAL A 1 -14.46 -4.15 30.37
C VAL A 1 -15.78 -4.54 29.74
N ILE A 2 -16.00 -4.14 28.45
CA ILE A 2 -17.18 -4.54 27.70
C ILE A 2 -16.73 -5.61 26.72
N CYS A 3 -17.14 -6.84 27.00
CA CYS A 3 -16.89 -8.01 26.17
C CYS A 3 -17.98 -8.09 25.10
N LEU A 4 -17.71 -7.64 23.88
CA LEU A 4 -18.60 -7.81 22.73
C LEU A 4 -18.42 -9.23 22.17
N LYS A 5 -19.39 -10.10 22.42
CA LYS A 5 -19.48 -11.42 21.79
C LYS A 5 -19.97 -11.24 20.35
N TYR A 6 -19.09 -11.48 19.38
CA TYR A 6 -19.49 -11.59 17.97
C TYR A 6 -20.29 -12.87 17.77
N ARG A 7 -21.53 -12.71 17.33
CA ARG A 7 -22.40 -13.82 16.88
C ARG A 7 -22.13 -14.08 15.40
N THR A 8 -21.73 -15.29 15.08
CA THR A 8 -21.59 -15.77 13.68
C THR A 8 -22.98 -15.85 13.02
N PRO A 9 -23.20 -15.27 11.83
CA PRO A 9 -24.45 -15.44 11.12
C PRO A 9 -24.54 -16.83 10.49
N ALA A 10 -25.75 -17.42 10.54
CA ALA A 10 -26.07 -18.71 9.93
C ALA A 10 -26.05 -18.64 8.41
N GLN A 11 -25.54 -19.69 7.76
CA GLN A 11 -25.56 -19.85 6.30
C GLN A 11 -27.00 -20.03 5.79
N PRO A 12 -27.39 -19.35 4.70
CA PRO A 12 -28.67 -19.63 4.03
C PRO A 12 -28.56 -20.88 3.13
N PRO A 13 -29.69 -21.58 2.87
CA PRO A 13 -29.72 -22.81 2.11
C PRO A 13 -29.47 -22.63 0.62
N SER A 14 -28.77 -23.58 0.02
CA SER A 14 -28.47 -23.67 -1.41
C SER A 14 -29.74 -23.74 -2.28
N ARG A 15 -29.93 -22.79 -3.19
CA ARG A 15 -30.88 -22.94 -4.30
C ARG A 15 -30.14 -23.41 -5.56
N ARG A 16 -30.44 -24.62 -6.01
CA ARG A 16 -30.19 -25.05 -7.39
C ARG A 16 -31.23 -24.37 -8.29
N THR A 17 -30.77 -23.70 -9.33
CA THR A 17 -31.57 -23.55 -10.56
C THR A 17 -30.63 -23.58 -11.78
N ALA A 18 -31.01 -24.43 -12.71
CA ALA A 18 -30.43 -24.58 -14.01
C ALA A 18 -30.90 -23.45 -14.95
N GLY A 19 -30.14 -23.16 -15.99
CA GLY A 19 -30.61 -22.39 -17.12
C GLY A 19 -29.62 -21.31 -17.56
N GLY A 20 -28.92 -21.60 -18.66
CA GLY A 20 -27.93 -20.71 -19.26
C GLY A 20 -28.53 -19.44 -19.83
N ALA A 21 -27.78 -18.40 -19.75
CA ALA A 21 -27.63 -17.33 -20.72
C ALA A 21 -26.26 -16.73 -20.44
N LEU A 22 -25.38 -16.79 -21.42
CA LEU A 22 -24.15 -15.98 -21.46
C LEU A 22 -24.58 -14.52 -21.65
N GLU A 23 -25.01 -13.89 -20.59
CA GLU A 23 -25.05 -12.42 -20.52
C GLU A 23 -23.59 -11.96 -20.45
N ASN A 24 -23.19 -11.35 -21.54
CA ASN A 24 -22.00 -10.54 -21.65
C ASN A 24 -22.22 -9.32 -20.73
N ALA A 25 -22.03 -9.52 -19.42
CA ALA A 25 -22.08 -8.45 -18.44
C ALA A 25 -20.90 -7.54 -18.76
N MET A 26 -21.17 -6.47 -19.50
CA MET A 26 -20.31 -5.29 -19.54
C MET A 26 -20.13 -4.87 -18.09
N SER A 27 -18.99 -5.18 -17.49
CA SER A 27 -18.69 -4.78 -16.12
C SER A 27 -18.81 -3.27 -16.06
N THR A 28 -19.70 -2.78 -15.20
CA THR A 28 -19.80 -1.36 -14.94
C THR A 28 -18.43 -0.88 -14.49
N PRO A 29 -17.87 0.20 -15.08
CA PRO A 29 -16.58 0.71 -14.68
C PRO A 29 -16.54 0.95 -13.16
N HIS A 30 -15.53 0.41 -12.50
CA HIS A 30 -15.37 0.64 -11.07
C HIS A 30 -15.03 2.11 -10.82
N LEU A 31 -15.88 2.82 -10.07
CA LEU A 31 -15.69 4.23 -9.74
C LEU A 31 -15.27 4.38 -8.27
N PRO A 32 -14.25 5.21 -7.99
CA PRO A 32 -13.90 5.55 -6.62
C PRO A 32 -15.11 6.14 -5.86
N ARG A 33 -15.16 5.94 -4.53
CA ARG A 33 -16.22 6.49 -3.66
C ARG A 33 -16.23 8.02 -3.58
N VAL A 34 -15.15 8.67 -3.99
CA VAL A 34 -15.07 10.13 -4.22
C VAL A 34 -14.70 10.38 -5.67
N PRO A 35 -15.34 11.37 -6.34
CA PRO A 35 -15.02 11.69 -7.73
C PRO A 35 -13.58 12.19 -7.84
N LEU A 36 -12.88 11.82 -8.90
CA LEU A 36 -11.60 12.43 -9.22
C LEU A 36 -11.84 13.89 -9.65
N LEU A 37 -11.02 14.80 -9.12
CA LEU A 37 -11.12 16.22 -9.46
C LEU A 37 -10.47 16.48 -10.81
N GLU A 38 -11.26 16.95 -11.76
CA GLU A 38 -10.72 17.45 -13.02
C GLU A 38 -10.05 18.82 -12.81
N PRO A 39 -8.92 19.14 -13.48
CA PRO A 39 -8.21 20.40 -13.30
C PRO A 39 -9.07 21.64 -13.42
N ALA A 40 -10.08 21.62 -14.31
CA ALA A 40 -11.01 22.72 -14.52
C ALA A 40 -12.00 22.93 -13.35
N GLN A 41 -12.18 21.92 -12.48
CA GLN A 41 -13.09 21.94 -11.34
C GLN A 41 -12.37 22.22 -10.02
N MET A 42 -11.03 22.27 -10.03
CA MET A 42 -10.23 22.49 -8.84
C MET A 42 -10.33 23.93 -8.34
N SER A 43 -10.47 24.10 -7.02
CA SER A 43 -10.24 25.40 -6.40
C SER A 43 -8.78 25.86 -6.62
N PRO A 44 -8.47 27.14 -6.46
CA PRO A 44 -7.10 27.64 -6.59
C PRO A 44 -6.09 26.90 -5.69
N GLU A 45 -6.51 26.53 -4.46
CA GLU A 45 -5.66 25.81 -3.53
C GLU A 45 -5.45 24.34 -3.95
N GLN A 46 -6.50 23.66 -4.39
CA GLN A 46 -6.40 22.31 -4.94
C GLN A 46 -5.46 22.27 -6.16
N LYS A 47 -5.64 23.23 -7.07
CA LYS A 47 -4.79 23.34 -8.26
C LYS A 47 -3.33 23.59 -7.89
N ARG A 48 -3.04 24.47 -6.94
CA ARG A 48 -1.68 24.71 -6.45
C ARG A 48 -1.02 23.42 -5.97
N ILE A 49 -1.71 22.64 -5.13
CA ILE A 49 -1.17 21.38 -4.60
C ILE A 49 -1.04 20.33 -5.70
N HIS A 50 -2.04 20.23 -6.59
CA HIS A 50 -1.97 19.38 -7.78
C HIS A 50 -0.69 19.66 -8.57
N ASP A 51 -0.44 20.93 -8.90
CA ASP A 51 0.69 21.32 -9.74
C ASP A 51 2.03 21.07 -9.02
N VAL A 52 2.11 21.27 -7.70
CA VAL A 52 3.29 20.90 -6.89
C VAL A 52 3.58 19.39 -6.98
N ILE A 53 2.57 18.55 -6.86
CA ILE A 53 2.74 17.08 -6.94
C ILE A 53 3.13 16.67 -8.36
N ALA A 54 2.46 17.23 -9.38
CA ALA A 54 2.66 16.87 -10.78
C ALA A 54 4.02 17.32 -11.33
N SER A 55 4.54 18.47 -10.86
CA SER A 55 5.87 18.97 -11.24
C SER A 55 7.01 18.33 -10.44
N GLY A 56 6.71 17.64 -9.35
CA GLY A 56 7.69 16.94 -8.51
C GLY A 56 8.10 15.57 -9.09
N PRO A 57 8.90 14.80 -8.34
CA PRO A 57 9.43 13.50 -8.78
C PRO A 57 8.37 12.45 -9.09
N ARG A 58 7.11 12.65 -8.67
CA ARG A 58 5.97 11.76 -8.96
C ARG A 58 5.45 11.91 -10.38
N GLY A 59 5.59 13.09 -11.00
CA GLY A 59 5.15 13.39 -12.37
C GLY A 59 3.64 13.41 -12.60
N GLN A 60 2.83 13.00 -11.63
CA GLN A 60 1.38 12.90 -11.75
C GLN A 60 0.69 12.82 -10.39
N VAL A 61 -0.61 13.18 -10.39
CA VAL A 61 -1.50 13.05 -9.23
C VAL A 61 -2.45 11.88 -9.47
N ARG A 62 -2.30 10.79 -8.71
CA ARG A 62 -3.14 9.59 -8.83
C ARG A 62 -3.27 8.85 -7.50
N GLY A 63 -4.18 7.86 -7.47
CA GLY A 63 -4.38 7.03 -6.30
C GLY A 63 -4.75 7.85 -5.05
N PRO A 64 -4.11 7.63 -3.91
CA PRO A 64 -4.45 8.33 -2.67
C PRO A 64 -4.23 9.84 -2.75
N LEU A 65 -3.28 10.31 -3.55
CA LEU A 65 -3.03 11.74 -3.73
C LEU A 65 -4.21 12.46 -4.38
N ALA A 66 -4.87 11.82 -5.35
CA ALA A 66 -6.06 12.37 -6.00
C ALA A 66 -7.24 12.49 -4.99
N VAL A 67 -7.39 11.50 -4.11
CA VAL A 67 -8.38 11.56 -3.01
C VAL A 67 -8.07 12.71 -2.06
N TRP A 68 -6.80 12.84 -1.65
CA TRP A 68 -6.39 13.85 -0.67
C TRP A 68 -6.53 15.28 -1.18
N LEU A 69 -6.57 15.52 -2.51
CA LEU A 69 -6.84 16.85 -3.06
C LEU A 69 -8.18 17.44 -2.62
N HIS A 70 -9.16 16.62 -2.22
CA HIS A 70 -10.39 17.11 -1.58
C HIS A 70 -10.15 17.82 -0.25
N ARG A 71 -8.96 17.65 0.35
CA ARG A 71 -8.49 18.33 1.56
C ARG A 71 -7.08 18.89 1.33
N PRO A 72 -6.93 20.02 0.60
CA PRO A 72 -5.63 20.52 0.14
C PRO A 72 -4.58 20.64 1.24
N ALA A 73 -4.96 21.16 2.40
CA ALA A 73 -4.03 21.31 3.53
C ALA A 73 -3.50 19.97 4.09
N MET A 74 -4.30 18.89 4.00
CA MET A 74 -3.85 17.53 4.33
C MET A 74 -3.00 16.96 3.19
N ALA A 75 -3.44 17.14 1.93
CA ALA A 75 -2.72 16.68 0.75
C ALA A 75 -1.30 17.25 0.69
N GLU A 76 -1.11 18.53 0.99
CA GLU A 76 0.20 19.19 1.02
C GLU A 76 1.15 18.52 2.01
N ARG A 77 0.70 18.24 3.22
CA ARG A 77 1.51 17.61 4.27
C ARG A 77 1.80 16.15 3.98
N ALA A 78 0.78 15.42 3.57
CA ALA A 78 0.91 14.00 3.29
C ALA A 78 1.78 13.73 2.05
N GLN A 79 1.67 14.56 1.00
CA GLN A 79 2.53 14.43 -0.17
C GLN A 79 4.00 14.74 0.16
N ALA A 80 4.26 15.74 1.03
CA ALA A 80 5.62 16.07 1.45
C ALA A 80 6.25 14.93 2.26
N LEU A 81 5.52 14.37 3.24
CA LEU A 81 5.97 13.16 3.95
C LEU A 81 6.21 12.00 2.99
N GLY A 82 5.30 11.78 2.04
CA GLY A 82 5.44 10.73 1.07
C GLY A 82 6.57 10.95 0.06
N GLN A 83 6.95 12.17 -0.23
CA GLN A 83 8.12 12.50 -1.02
C GLN A 83 9.38 12.08 -0.25
N TYR A 84 9.48 12.45 1.02
CA TYR A 84 10.56 12.02 1.90
C TYR A 84 10.65 10.49 1.96
N CYS A 85 9.58 9.80 2.34
CA CYS A 85 9.55 8.34 2.48
C CYS A 85 9.96 7.59 1.21
N ARG A 86 9.75 8.19 0.05
CA ARG A 86 9.95 7.52 -1.22
C ARG A 86 11.28 7.84 -1.89
N TYR A 87 11.84 9.04 -1.66
CA TYR A 87 12.98 9.53 -2.43
C TYR A 87 14.12 10.09 -1.59
N GLU A 88 13.93 10.32 -0.29
CA GLU A 88 14.85 11.11 0.53
C GLU A 88 15.33 10.35 1.78
N THR A 89 14.85 9.12 2.02
CA THR A 89 15.29 8.30 3.15
C THR A 89 16.74 7.85 3.00
N SER A 90 17.37 7.52 4.12
CA SER A 90 18.72 6.96 4.16
C SER A 90 18.80 5.49 3.69
N LEU A 91 17.64 4.84 3.53
CA LEU A 91 17.58 3.44 3.11
C LEU A 91 17.92 3.29 1.61
N PRO A 92 18.69 2.26 1.24
CA PRO A 92 18.80 1.89 -0.17
C PRO A 92 17.43 1.66 -0.81
N THR A 93 17.23 2.12 -2.05
CA THR A 93 15.95 2.01 -2.76
C THR A 93 15.40 0.57 -2.78
N ARG A 94 16.28 -0.43 -2.84
CA ARG A 94 15.91 -1.85 -2.73
C ARG A 94 15.17 -2.14 -1.42
N LEU A 95 15.67 -1.63 -0.29
CA LEU A 95 15.05 -1.87 1.02
C LEU A 95 13.77 -1.05 1.23
N SER A 96 13.72 0.20 0.75
CA SER A 96 12.50 0.99 0.83
C SER A 96 11.38 0.41 -0.02
N GLU A 97 11.65 -0.01 -1.25
CA GLU A 97 10.64 -0.68 -2.09
C GLU A 97 10.24 -2.06 -1.55
N TRP A 98 11.20 -2.81 -0.98
CA TRP A 98 10.87 -4.06 -0.28
C TRP A 98 9.95 -3.82 0.92
N ALA A 99 10.24 -2.85 1.76
CA ALA A 99 9.39 -2.46 2.88
C ALA A 99 7.97 -2.08 2.42
N ILE A 100 7.86 -1.33 1.33
CA ILE A 100 6.58 -0.96 0.74
C ILE A 100 5.78 -2.20 0.29
N LEU A 101 6.42 -3.17 -0.36
CA LEU A 101 5.74 -4.41 -0.75
C LEU A 101 5.29 -5.24 0.45
N VAL A 102 6.09 -5.31 1.52
CA VAL A 102 5.68 -5.96 2.78
C VAL A 102 4.43 -5.28 3.35
N MET A 103 4.37 -3.95 3.34
CA MET A 103 3.20 -3.20 3.77
C MET A 103 1.98 -3.44 2.87
N ALA A 104 2.18 -3.40 1.54
CA ALA A 104 1.12 -3.68 0.57
C ALA A 104 0.53 -5.07 0.77
N ARG A 105 1.36 -6.08 1.03
CA ARG A 105 0.93 -7.46 1.33
C ARG A 105 0.17 -7.56 2.65
N HIS A 106 0.68 -6.89 3.70
CA HIS A 106 0.03 -6.87 5.01
C HIS A 106 -1.39 -6.29 4.94
N TRP A 107 -1.56 -5.17 4.22
CA TRP A 107 -2.85 -4.50 4.01
C TRP A 107 -3.69 -5.08 2.89
N ARG A 108 -3.19 -6.06 2.14
CA ARG A 108 -3.78 -6.58 0.90
C ARG A 108 -4.13 -5.45 -0.08
N SER A 109 -3.26 -4.44 -0.18
CA SER A 109 -3.46 -3.26 -1.01
C SER A 109 -3.01 -3.55 -2.45
N GLU A 110 -3.96 -3.93 -3.30
CA GLU A 110 -3.71 -4.26 -4.71
C GLU A 110 -3.12 -3.07 -5.46
N TYR A 111 -3.58 -1.85 -5.18
CA TYR A 111 -3.06 -0.65 -5.83
C TYR A 111 -1.59 -0.39 -5.49
N GLU A 112 -1.19 -0.51 -4.22
CA GLU A 112 0.21 -0.34 -3.81
C GLU A 112 1.08 -1.44 -4.39
N TRP A 113 0.60 -2.69 -4.36
CA TRP A 113 1.29 -3.82 -4.94
C TRP A 113 1.56 -3.60 -6.43
N TRP A 114 0.51 -3.27 -7.19
CA TRP A 114 0.61 -2.94 -8.61
C TRP A 114 1.60 -1.79 -8.88
N ALA A 115 1.54 -0.73 -8.08
CA ALA A 115 2.37 0.46 -8.28
C ALA A 115 3.85 0.23 -7.93
N HIS A 116 4.14 -0.58 -6.90
CA HIS A 116 5.49 -0.73 -6.34
C HIS A 116 6.21 -2.00 -6.78
N LYS A 117 5.51 -3.06 -7.17
CA LYS A 117 6.14 -4.29 -7.68
C LYS A 117 7.16 -4.04 -8.81
N PRO A 118 6.84 -3.28 -9.88
CA PRO A 118 7.82 -3.01 -10.93
C PRO A 118 8.99 -2.13 -10.44
N LEU A 119 8.77 -1.28 -9.46
CA LEU A 119 9.82 -0.45 -8.86
C LEU A 119 10.76 -1.28 -7.99
N ALA A 120 10.23 -2.18 -7.20
CA ALA A 120 11.00 -3.11 -6.39
C ALA A 120 11.89 -4.02 -7.26
N LEU A 121 11.34 -4.58 -8.34
CA LEU A 121 12.11 -5.35 -9.32
C LEU A 121 13.25 -4.51 -9.93
N LYS A 122 12.96 -3.28 -10.34
CA LYS A 122 13.97 -2.34 -10.87
C LYS A 122 15.03 -1.98 -9.84
N ALA A 123 14.66 -1.90 -8.56
CA ALA A 123 15.58 -1.61 -7.46
C ALA A 123 16.44 -2.81 -7.04
N GLY A 124 16.20 -4.01 -7.60
CA GLY A 124 16.98 -5.21 -7.33
C GLY A 124 16.36 -6.19 -6.34
N VAL A 125 15.09 -6.00 -5.93
CA VAL A 125 14.35 -7.05 -5.21
C VAL A 125 14.08 -8.20 -6.17
N SER A 126 14.44 -9.43 -5.79
CA SER A 126 14.31 -10.57 -6.69
C SER A 126 12.84 -11.00 -6.90
N ALA A 127 12.50 -11.44 -8.12
CA ALA A 127 11.16 -11.92 -8.41
C ALA A 127 10.71 -13.09 -7.52
N PRO A 128 11.57 -14.10 -7.22
CA PRO A 128 11.21 -15.16 -6.28
C PRO A 128 10.85 -14.66 -4.87
N MET A 129 11.52 -13.59 -4.37
CA MET A 129 11.15 -12.98 -3.08
C MET A 129 9.75 -12.37 -3.13
N ILE A 130 9.45 -11.62 -4.19
CA ILE A 130 8.15 -10.96 -4.39
C ILE A 130 7.03 -12.01 -4.50
N ASP A 131 7.26 -13.07 -5.27
CA ASP A 131 6.30 -14.15 -5.45
C ASP A 131 6.04 -14.91 -4.14
N ALA A 132 7.08 -15.23 -3.37
CA ALA A 132 6.94 -15.86 -2.07
C ALA A 132 6.18 -14.97 -1.07
N LEU A 133 6.50 -13.66 -1.02
CA LEU A 133 5.77 -12.70 -0.19
C LEU A 133 4.28 -12.64 -0.57
N ARG A 134 3.98 -12.58 -1.89
CA ARG A 134 2.61 -12.60 -2.40
C ARG A 134 1.83 -13.81 -1.91
N ASN A 135 2.44 -14.99 -2.02
CA ASN A 135 1.81 -16.26 -1.71
C ASN A 135 1.78 -16.57 -0.20
N GLY A 136 2.51 -15.82 0.64
CA GLY A 136 2.69 -16.14 2.06
C GLY A 136 3.58 -17.37 2.29
N GLU A 137 4.50 -17.62 1.39
CA GLU A 137 5.49 -18.71 1.43
C GLU A 137 6.79 -18.24 2.10
N PRO A 138 7.66 -19.15 2.53
CA PRO A 138 9.00 -18.79 3.02
C PRO A 138 9.77 -17.99 1.98
N VAL A 139 10.19 -16.77 2.34
CA VAL A 139 10.82 -15.84 1.40
C VAL A 139 12.30 -16.19 1.20
N PRO A 140 12.75 -16.43 -0.05
CA PRO A 140 14.15 -16.71 -0.37
C PRO A 140 14.96 -15.40 -0.47
N TYR A 141 15.30 -14.80 0.68
CA TYR A 141 16.02 -13.52 0.73
C TYR A 141 17.37 -13.60 0.01
N SER A 142 17.67 -12.56 -0.76
CA SER A 142 18.96 -12.41 -1.44
C SER A 142 20.04 -11.80 -0.52
N HIS A 143 19.59 -10.99 0.46
CA HIS A 143 20.46 -10.32 1.42
C HIS A 143 19.89 -10.40 2.84
N PRO A 144 20.75 -10.45 3.89
CA PRO A 144 20.31 -10.54 5.28
C PRO A 144 19.49 -9.33 5.76
N ASP A 145 19.72 -8.14 5.20
CA ASP A 145 18.97 -6.92 5.52
C ASP A 145 17.51 -6.98 5.06
N GLU A 146 17.21 -7.69 3.98
CA GLU A 146 15.85 -7.93 3.49
C GLU A 146 15.03 -8.79 4.47
N ALA A 147 15.64 -9.85 5.01
CA ALA A 147 15.03 -10.68 6.03
C ALA A 147 14.73 -9.87 7.29
N LEU A 148 15.67 -9.03 7.70
CA LEU A 148 15.55 -8.22 8.91
C LEU A 148 14.45 -7.15 8.77
N VAL A 149 14.35 -6.48 7.62
CA VAL A 149 13.28 -5.51 7.31
C VAL A 149 11.92 -6.20 7.33
N HIS A 150 11.80 -7.38 6.72
CA HIS A 150 10.56 -8.16 6.73
C HIS A 150 10.15 -8.58 8.14
N GLU A 151 11.08 -9.15 8.93
CA GLU A 151 10.84 -9.53 10.32
C GLU A 151 10.38 -8.32 11.14
N PHE A 152 11.08 -7.19 11.04
CA PHE A 152 10.77 -5.98 11.79
C PHE A 152 9.34 -5.49 11.50
N LEU A 153 8.99 -5.34 10.22
CA LEU A 153 7.67 -4.85 9.81
C LEU A 153 6.56 -5.83 10.21
N THR A 154 6.78 -7.14 10.06
CA THR A 154 5.81 -8.16 10.44
C THR A 154 5.56 -8.13 11.95
N VAL A 155 6.61 -8.20 12.77
CA VAL A 155 6.49 -8.16 14.22
C VAL A 155 5.83 -6.87 14.69
N LEU A 156 6.24 -5.71 14.17
CA LEU A 156 5.64 -4.42 14.52
C LEU A 156 4.12 -4.41 14.25
N HIS A 157 3.69 -4.92 13.11
CA HIS A 157 2.27 -4.88 12.72
C HIS A 157 1.42 -5.93 13.43
N GLU A 158 1.98 -7.09 13.74
CA GLU A 158 1.26 -8.15 14.46
C GLU A 158 1.15 -7.85 15.95
N THR A 159 2.25 -7.39 16.56
CA THR A 159 2.33 -7.20 18.02
C THR A 159 2.16 -5.77 18.48
N ARG A 160 2.27 -4.78 17.59
CA ARG A 160 2.29 -3.33 17.86
C ARG A 160 3.43 -2.89 18.75
N HIS A 161 4.46 -3.69 18.78
CA HIS A 161 5.66 -3.49 19.58
C HIS A 161 6.86 -4.13 18.87
N THR A 162 8.06 -3.62 19.10
CA THR A 162 9.30 -4.21 18.64
C THR A 162 10.13 -4.65 19.85
N PRO A 163 10.44 -5.96 20.00
CA PRO A 163 11.31 -6.44 21.07
C PRO A 163 12.71 -5.80 21.01
N ASP A 164 13.33 -5.62 22.17
CA ASP A 164 14.63 -4.93 22.29
C ASP A 164 15.75 -5.61 21.49
N ASP A 165 15.74 -6.93 21.40
CA ASP A 165 16.73 -7.68 20.62
C ASP A 165 16.58 -7.44 19.12
N LEU A 166 15.33 -7.43 18.62
CA LEU A 166 15.04 -7.11 17.22
C LEU A 166 15.39 -5.64 16.91
N TYR A 167 15.03 -4.70 17.79
CA TYR A 167 15.42 -3.30 17.66
C TYR A 167 16.93 -3.14 17.53
N ARG A 168 17.70 -3.76 18.44
CA ARG A 168 19.17 -3.69 18.38
C ARG A 168 19.77 -4.27 17.10
N ARG A 169 19.20 -5.37 16.59
CA ARG A 169 19.65 -5.96 15.29
C ARG A 169 19.37 -5.01 14.14
N VAL A 170 18.21 -4.36 14.11
CA VAL A 170 17.86 -3.42 13.04
C VAL A 170 18.72 -2.16 13.10
N VAL A 171 18.95 -1.60 14.31
CA VAL A 171 19.88 -0.46 14.49
C VAL A 171 21.31 -0.83 14.08
N HIS A 172 21.77 -2.03 14.39
CA HIS A 172 23.11 -2.48 13.99
C HIS A 172 23.30 -2.49 12.47
N VAL A 173 22.25 -2.84 11.72
CA VAL A 173 22.33 -2.97 10.24
C VAL A 173 22.00 -1.67 9.53
N LEU A 174 20.96 -0.95 9.98
CA LEU A 174 20.42 0.24 9.29
C LEU A 174 20.82 1.57 9.95
N GLY A 175 21.36 1.54 11.15
CA GLY A 175 21.54 2.72 11.97
C GLY A 175 20.24 3.26 12.54
N GLU A 176 20.30 4.20 13.49
CA GLU A 176 19.11 4.83 14.09
C GLU A 176 18.28 5.59 13.04
N ALA A 177 18.94 6.31 12.14
CA ALA A 177 18.26 7.03 11.04
C ALA A 177 17.49 6.06 10.15
N GLY A 178 18.09 4.92 9.78
CA GLY A 178 17.43 3.91 8.95
C GLY A 178 16.21 3.28 9.64
N VAL A 179 16.23 3.10 10.97
CA VAL A 179 15.05 2.64 11.73
C VAL A 179 13.95 3.68 11.71
N ILE A 180 14.27 4.98 11.89
CA ILE A 180 13.30 6.07 11.83
C ILE A 180 12.67 6.12 10.44
N ASP A 181 13.47 6.00 9.39
CA ASP A 181 13.00 5.96 8.00
C ASP A 181 12.10 4.76 7.72
N LEU A 182 12.46 3.57 8.21
CA LEU A 182 11.67 2.36 8.05
C LEU A 182 10.30 2.48 8.73
N VAL A 183 10.25 3.05 9.95
CA VAL A 183 8.99 3.33 10.66
C VAL A 183 8.18 4.38 9.91
N SER A 184 8.82 5.41 9.36
CA SER A 184 8.15 6.44 8.57
C SER A 184 7.51 5.86 7.30
N ILE A 185 8.22 4.99 6.58
CA ILE A 185 7.70 4.25 5.43
C ILE A 185 6.49 3.41 5.85
N ALA A 186 6.62 2.62 6.92
CA ALA A 186 5.54 1.75 7.40
C ALA A 186 4.27 2.54 7.75
N GLY A 187 4.42 3.63 8.50
CA GLY A 187 3.30 4.50 8.89
C GLY A 187 2.66 5.20 7.69
N TYR A 188 3.48 5.72 6.78
CA TYR A 188 2.99 6.39 5.58
C TYR A 188 2.22 5.43 4.65
N TYR A 189 2.75 4.25 4.39
CA TYR A 189 2.08 3.27 3.53
C TYR A 189 0.87 2.61 4.21
N THR A 190 0.83 2.58 5.54
CA THR A 190 -0.41 2.29 6.28
C THR A 190 -1.49 3.33 5.98
N LEU A 191 -1.16 4.63 6.05
CA LEU A 191 -2.10 5.72 5.72
C LEU A 191 -2.58 5.61 4.27
N ILE A 192 -1.67 5.31 3.33
CA ILE A 192 -2.03 5.09 1.92
C ILE A 192 -2.98 3.90 1.78
N ALA A 193 -2.66 2.73 2.35
CA ALA A 193 -3.49 1.53 2.25
C ALA A 193 -4.90 1.76 2.82
N MET A 194 -5.00 2.44 3.99
CA MET A 194 -6.28 2.82 4.57
C MET A 194 -7.06 3.78 3.65
N THR A 195 -6.39 4.74 3.01
CA THR A 195 -7.03 5.64 2.05
C THR A 195 -7.56 4.87 0.84
N LEU A 196 -6.73 4.02 0.24
CA LEU A 196 -7.10 3.21 -0.91
C LEU A 196 -8.31 2.31 -0.60
N GLY A 197 -8.29 1.62 0.55
CA GLY A 197 -9.37 0.73 0.97
C GLY A 197 -10.66 1.46 1.30
N VAL A 198 -10.60 2.59 2.04
CA VAL A 198 -11.81 3.38 2.39
C VAL A 198 -12.45 4.01 1.18
N PHE A 199 -11.67 4.55 0.24
CA PHE A 199 -12.17 5.25 -0.94
C PHE A 199 -12.28 4.35 -2.18
N ASP A 200 -12.01 3.06 -2.01
CA ASP A 200 -12.14 2.03 -3.04
C ASP A 200 -11.36 2.38 -4.32
N ILE A 201 -10.09 2.67 -4.14
CA ILE A 201 -9.18 3.01 -5.23
C ILE A 201 -8.50 1.72 -5.72
N GLN A 202 -8.85 1.32 -6.92
CA GLN A 202 -8.34 0.10 -7.55
C GLN A 202 -7.18 0.40 -8.52
N PRO A 203 -6.33 -0.59 -8.83
CA PRO A 203 -5.43 -0.51 -9.97
C PRO A 203 -6.19 -0.19 -11.27
N PRO A 204 -5.50 0.22 -12.35
CA PRO A 204 -6.15 0.44 -13.65
C PRO A 204 -6.98 -0.76 -14.09
N GLU A 205 -8.08 -0.47 -14.80
CA GLU A 205 -8.97 -1.51 -15.34
C GLU A 205 -8.18 -2.55 -16.14
N GLY A 206 -8.54 -3.83 -15.98
CA GLY A 206 -7.86 -4.96 -16.61
C GLY A 206 -6.61 -5.44 -15.87
N THR A 207 -6.21 -4.81 -14.76
CA THR A 207 -5.13 -5.33 -13.90
C THR A 207 -5.65 -6.52 -13.10
N PRO A 208 -5.07 -7.71 -13.24
CA PRO A 208 -5.49 -8.86 -12.44
C PRO A 208 -5.09 -8.66 -10.97
N PRO A 209 -5.96 -9.02 -10.01
CA PRO A 209 -5.60 -8.98 -8.59
C PRO A 209 -4.51 -10.02 -8.28
N GLU A 210 -3.52 -9.63 -7.51
CA GLU A 210 -2.41 -10.52 -7.12
C GLU A 210 -2.44 -10.90 -5.63
N LEU A 211 -3.07 -10.10 -4.78
CA LEU A 211 -3.09 -10.32 -3.32
C LEU A 211 -4.39 -10.98 -2.82
N GLY A 212 -5.24 -11.39 -3.76
CA GLY A 212 -6.48 -12.09 -3.46
C GLY A 212 -7.68 -11.19 -3.21
N GLY A 213 -7.65 -9.95 -3.74
CA GLY A 213 -8.77 -9.01 -3.78
C GLY A 213 -9.51 -8.81 -2.45
N ALA A 214 -10.10 -7.65 -2.20
CA ALA A 214 -11.17 -7.57 -1.20
C ALA A 214 -12.37 -8.36 -1.75
N ALA A 215 -12.75 -9.42 -1.05
CA ALA A 215 -13.98 -10.16 -1.33
C ALA A 215 -15.21 -9.30 -1.06
#